data_7e114ee78f7370aa959171ca57e2533b
#
_entry.id   7e114ee78f7370aa959171ca57e2533b
#
_cell.length_a   1.000
_cell.length_b   1.000
_cell.length_c   1.000
_cell.angle_alpha   90.00
_cell.angle_beta   90.00
_cell.angle_gamma   90.00
#
_symmetry.space_group_name_H-M   'P 1'
#
loop_
_entity.id
_entity.type
_entity.pdbx_description
1 polymer ?
#
loop_
_entity_poly.entity_id
_entity_poly.type
_entity_poly.pdbx_seq_one_letter_code
_entity_poly.pdbx_strand_id
1 'polypeptide(L)'
;MEMKEVILSGIISIIIAAITGWISGKQAYRKEIKKSIYEEKQKLYIEIFSLMEQLQYKPYLIYNYEQFIQPFRQIKAKTNLYASREVLAILIPFNDKVMAIWNQYTELFDSEEAVRDLQNRQEYEKEINGTSSEQTEWEFQQEADHYMEVNVISKDEVIAFLNCLSNQIRSELKTE
;
A
#
# COMPACT_ATOMS: atom_id res chain seq x y z
N MET A 1 53.32 46.45 5.34
CA MET A 1 52.42 45.27 5.62
C MET A 1 53.35 44.08 5.71
N GLU A 2 53.48 43.50 6.88
CA GLU A 2 54.42 42.39 7.07
C GLU A 2 53.94 41.13 6.35
N MET A 3 54.86 40.41 5.74
CA MET A 3 54.57 39.16 4.98
C MET A 3 53.77 38.13 5.80
N LYS A 4 53.88 38.16 7.11
CA LYS A 4 53.12 37.34 8.05
C LYS A 4 51.62 37.66 8.03
N GLU A 5 51.21 38.93 7.91
CA GLU A 5 49.79 39.35 7.84
C GLU A 5 49.12 38.88 6.56
N VAL A 6 49.84 38.89 5.43
CA VAL A 6 49.32 38.42 4.13
C VAL A 6 49.12 36.89 4.15
N ILE A 7 50.06 36.16 4.74
CA ILE A 7 49.96 34.69 4.87
C ILE A 7 48.79 34.33 5.81
N LEU A 8 48.65 35.01 6.94
CA LEU A 8 47.56 34.75 7.89
C LEU A 8 46.18 35.04 7.29
N SER A 9 46.05 36.16 6.58
CA SER A 9 44.82 36.52 5.84
C SER A 9 44.45 35.48 4.77
N GLY A 10 45.45 34.95 4.04
CA GLY A 10 45.26 33.90 3.04
C GLY A 10 44.76 32.59 3.68
N ILE A 11 45.35 32.18 4.81
CA ILE A 11 44.90 30.95 5.53
C ILE A 11 43.46 31.11 6.04
N ILE A 12 43.13 32.24 6.65
CA ILE A 12 41.78 32.53 7.13
C ILE A 12 40.76 32.50 5.99
N SER A 13 41.09 33.08 4.84
CA SER A 13 40.21 33.08 3.65
C SER A 13 39.94 31.64 3.15
N ILE A 14 40.94 30.80 3.13
CA ILE A 14 40.80 29.37 2.73
C ILE A 14 39.89 28.61 3.72
N ILE A 15 40.07 28.83 5.02
CA ILE A 15 39.25 28.20 6.05
C ILE A 15 37.78 28.64 5.92
N ILE A 16 37.53 29.95 5.73
CA ILE A 16 36.17 30.47 5.54
C ILE A 16 35.54 29.88 4.28
N ALA A 17 36.27 29.83 3.17
CA ALA A 17 35.78 29.24 1.92
C ALA A 17 35.46 27.77 2.08
N ALA A 18 36.28 26.97 2.79
CA ALA A 18 36.04 25.56 3.06
C ALA A 18 34.80 25.35 3.94
N ILE A 19 34.63 26.12 4.99
CA ILE A 19 33.45 26.04 5.88
C ILE A 19 32.19 26.45 5.13
N THR A 20 32.23 27.53 4.36
CA THR A 20 31.09 27.98 3.56
C THR A 20 30.69 26.96 2.51
N GLY A 21 31.67 26.39 1.81
CA GLY A 21 31.46 25.32 0.84
C GLY A 21 30.83 24.07 1.47
N TRP A 22 31.32 23.66 2.64
CA TRP A 22 30.76 22.52 3.38
C TRP A 22 29.31 22.77 3.84
N ILE A 23 28.99 23.92 4.40
CA ILE A 23 27.66 24.31 4.83
C ILE A 23 26.70 24.36 3.63
N SER A 24 27.11 25.00 2.54
CA SER A 24 26.31 25.11 1.31
C SER A 24 26.05 23.73 0.69
N GLY A 25 27.06 22.86 0.63
CA GLY A 25 26.92 21.50 0.14
C GLY A 25 25.95 20.68 0.99
N LYS A 26 26.04 20.80 2.32
CA LYS A 26 25.12 20.12 3.24
C LYS A 26 23.68 20.63 3.11
N GLN A 27 23.48 21.91 2.86
CA GLN A 27 22.15 22.49 2.63
C GLN A 27 21.57 22.05 1.28
N ALA A 28 22.38 22.04 0.22
CA ALA A 28 21.98 21.57 -1.10
C ALA A 28 21.56 20.09 -1.05
N TYR A 29 22.38 19.23 -0.43
CA TYR A 29 22.08 17.82 -0.23
C TYR A 29 20.77 17.58 0.56
N ARG A 30 20.54 18.36 1.63
CA ARG A 30 19.29 18.28 2.39
C ARG A 30 18.07 18.69 1.58
N LYS A 31 18.18 19.71 0.72
CA LYS A 31 17.11 20.14 -0.18
C LYS A 31 16.79 19.06 -1.22
N GLU A 32 17.83 18.44 -1.77
CA GLU A 32 17.67 17.37 -2.75
C GLU A 32 16.98 16.13 -2.16
N ILE A 33 17.39 15.71 -0.95
CA ILE A 33 16.72 14.60 -0.24
C ILE A 33 15.26 14.94 0.05
N LYS A 34 14.96 16.14 0.54
CA LYS A 34 13.57 16.56 0.80
C LYS A 34 12.74 16.53 -0.47
N LYS A 35 13.28 17.02 -1.59
CA LYS A 35 12.63 17.00 -2.89
C LYS A 35 12.35 15.55 -3.34
N SER A 36 13.33 14.68 -3.22
CA SER A 36 13.19 13.25 -3.58
C SER A 36 12.11 12.56 -2.73
N ILE A 37 12.10 12.79 -1.42
CA ILE A 37 11.06 12.24 -0.52
C ILE A 37 9.68 12.76 -0.90
N TYR A 38 9.54 14.03 -1.21
CA TYR A 38 8.30 14.65 -1.64
C TYR A 38 7.78 14.04 -2.94
N GLU A 39 8.65 13.84 -3.93
CA GLU A 39 8.32 13.20 -5.21
C GLU A 39 7.84 11.75 -5.00
N GLU A 40 8.51 10.99 -4.12
CA GLU A 40 8.09 9.62 -3.80
C GLU A 40 6.75 9.57 -3.05
N LYS A 41 6.49 10.52 -2.14
CA LYS A 41 5.17 10.68 -1.51
C LYS A 41 4.08 10.95 -2.54
N GLN A 42 4.31 11.85 -3.49
CA GLN A 42 3.32 12.15 -4.54
C GLN A 42 3.01 10.92 -5.38
N LYS A 43 4.03 10.18 -5.82
CA LYS A 43 3.86 8.93 -6.57
C LYS A 43 3.03 7.92 -5.78
N LEU A 44 3.38 7.72 -4.51
CA LEU A 44 2.67 6.82 -3.61
C LEU A 44 1.18 7.18 -3.50
N TYR A 45 0.87 8.46 -3.30
CA TYR A 45 -0.52 8.89 -3.19
C TYR A 45 -1.30 8.68 -4.49
N ILE A 46 -0.68 8.91 -5.64
CA ILE A 46 -1.28 8.62 -6.95
C ILE A 46 -1.54 7.11 -7.09
N GLU A 47 -0.60 6.26 -6.71
CA GLU A 47 -0.77 4.79 -6.73
C GLU A 47 -1.96 4.35 -5.87
N ILE A 48 -2.08 4.89 -4.64
CA ILE A 48 -3.20 4.60 -3.74
C ILE A 48 -4.53 5.00 -4.37
N PHE A 49 -4.63 6.25 -4.86
CA PHE A 49 -5.86 6.73 -5.48
C PHE A 49 -6.25 5.90 -6.70
N SER A 50 -5.31 5.58 -7.58
CA SER A 50 -5.55 4.77 -8.77
C SER A 50 -6.06 3.37 -8.43
N LEU A 51 -5.48 2.72 -7.42
CA LEU A 51 -5.90 1.39 -6.99
C LEU A 51 -7.29 1.42 -6.35
N MET A 52 -7.56 2.41 -5.51
CA MET A 52 -8.87 2.57 -4.86
C MET A 52 -9.97 2.96 -5.84
N GLU A 53 -9.65 3.75 -6.85
CA GLU A 53 -10.59 4.07 -7.93
C GLU A 53 -11.01 2.80 -8.69
N GLN A 54 -10.06 1.90 -8.97
CA GLN A 54 -10.37 0.61 -9.58
C GLN A 54 -11.31 -0.22 -8.68
N LEU A 55 -11.04 -0.27 -7.37
CA LEU A 55 -11.88 -0.99 -6.41
C LEU A 55 -13.29 -0.41 -6.35
N GLN A 56 -13.46 0.91 -6.45
CA GLN A 56 -14.76 1.59 -6.46
C GLN A 56 -15.67 1.10 -7.60
N TYR A 57 -15.09 0.80 -8.76
CA TYR A 57 -15.82 0.32 -9.94
C TYR A 57 -15.89 -1.20 -10.06
N LYS A 58 -14.97 -1.90 -9.42
CA LYS A 58 -14.84 -3.36 -9.45
C LYS A 58 -14.61 -3.91 -8.04
N PRO A 59 -15.68 -3.99 -7.20
CA PRO A 59 -15.52 -4.38 -5.80
C PRO A 59 -14.94 -5.78 -5.61
N TYR A 60 -15.17 -6.70 -6.53
CA TYR A 60 -14.60 -8.06 -6.51
C TYR A 60 -13.09 -8.11 -6.78
N LEU A 61 -12.47 -6.98 -7.10
CA LEU A 61 -11.03 -6.90 -7.34
C LEU A 61 -10.21 -7.30 -6.09
N ILE A 62 -10.79 -7.15 -4.89
CA ILE A 62 -10.15 -7.57 -3.63
C ILE A 62 -9.85 -9.07 -3.58
N TYR A 63 -10.49 -9.88 -4.43
CA TYR A 63 -10.26 -11.33 -4.56
C TYR A 63 -9.24 -11.67 -5.66
N ASN A 64 -8.64 -10.68 -6.31
CA ASN A 64 -7.61 -10.89 -7.31
C ASN A 64 -6.23 -10.58 -6.73
N TYR A 65 -5.43 -11.64 -6.53
CA TYR A 65 -4.09 -11.49 -5.95
C TYR A 65 -3.18 -10.59 -6.77
N GLU A 66 -3.06 -10.83 -8.08
CA GLU A 66 -2.12 -10.12 -8.95
C GLU A 66 -2.54 -8.67 -9.22
N GLN A 67 -3.83 -8.46 -9.47
CA GLN A 67 -4.33 -7.14 -9.85
C GLN A 67 -4.57 -6.20 -8.68
N PHE A 68 -4.82 -6.75 -7.47
CA PHE A 68 -5.16 -5.92 -6.31
C PHE A 68 -4.30 -6.21 -5.08
N ILE A 69 -4.27 -7.44 -4.58
CA ILE A 69 -3.64 -7.74 -3.28
C ILE A 69 -2.14 -7.49 -3.31
N GLN A 70 -1.45 -7.94 -4.35
CA GLN A 70 -0.01 -7.75 -4.49
C GLN A 70 0.36 -6.26 -4.63
N PRO A 71 -0.25 -5.46 -5.53
CA PRO A 71 -0.03 -4.01 -5.57
C PRO A 71 -0.37 -3.32 -4.25
N PHE A 72 -1.45 -3.71 -3.60
CA PHE A 72 -1.88 -3.15 -2.32
C PHE A 72 -0.86 -3.39 -1.19
N ARG A 73 -0.27 -4.59 -1.12
CA ARG A 73 0.83 -4.89 -0.18
C ARG A 73 2.08 -4.07 -0.47
N GLN A 74 2.42 -3.85 -1.73
CA GLN A 74 3.55 -3.00 -2.11
C GLN A 74 3.31 -1.53 -1.71
N ILE A 75 2.11 -1.02 -1.93
CA ILE A 75 1.69 0.30 -1.47
C ILE A 75 1.81 0.41 0.05
N LYS A 76 1.34 -0.59 0.81
CA LYS A 76 1.49 -0.62 2.27
C LYS A 76 2.94 -0.52 2.72
N ALA A 77 3.85 -1.23 2.07
CA ALA A 77 5.28 -1.17 2.38
C ALA A 77 5.86 0.23 2.13
N LYS A 78 5.54 0.86 0.99
CA LYS A 78 5.94 2.24 0.67
C LYS A 78 5.32 3.26 1.63
N THR A 79 4.07 3.05 2.04
CA THR A 79 3.35 3.94 2.95
C THR A 79 4.05 4.04 4.30
N ASN A 80 4.56 2.93 4.83
CA ASN A 80 5.32 2.92 6.08
C ASN A 80 6.63 3.72 6.00
N LEU A 81 7.17 3.94 4.80
CA LEU A 81 8.42 4.68 4.58
C LEU A 81 8.19 6.18 4.35
N TYR A 82 7.12 6.53 3.67
CA TYR A 82 6.94 7.88 3.12
C TYR A 82 5.74 8.65 3.66
N ALA A 83 4.66 7.98 4.13
CA ALA A 83 3.46 8.66 4.61
C ALA A 83 3.63 9.25 6.01
N SER A 84 2.89 10.31 6.30
CA SER A 84 2.78 10.86 7.64
C SER A 84 2.01 9.93 8.58
N ARG A 85 2.12 10.18 9.89
CA ARG A 85 1.38 9.41 10.91
C ARG A 85 -0.13 9.54 10.73
N GLU A 86 -0.58 10.71 10.33
CA GLU A 86 -1.99 11.05 10.12
C GLU A 86 -2.53 10.29 8.90
N VAL A 87 -1.78 10.20 7.81
CA VAL A 87 -2.14 9.40 6.63
C VAL A 87 -2.12 7.91 6.98
N LEU A 88 -1.14 7.44 7.74
CA LEU A 88 -1.08 6.06 8.23
C LEU A 88 -2.30 5.70 9.09
N ALA A 89 -2.76 6.60 9.95
CA ALA A 89 -3.94 6.38 10.79
C ALA A 89 -5.23 6.14 9.98
N ILE A 90 -5.30 6.67 8.76
CA ILE A 90 -6.42 6.45 7.83
C ILE A 90 -6.24 5.14 7.05
N LEU A 91 -5.00 4.86 6.61
CA LEU A 91 -4.70 3.71 5.76
C LEU A 91 -4.73 2.37 6.51
N ILE A 92 -4.25 2.34 7.76
CA ILE A 92 -4.11 1.08 8.51
C ILE A 92 -5.45 0.37 8.70
N PRO A 93 -6.54 1.02 9.22
CA PRO A 93 -7.82 0.35 9.40
C PRO A 93 -8.41 -0.19 8.10
N PHE A 94 -8.29 0.58 7.01
CA PHE A 94 -8.76 0.16 5.70
C PHE A 94 -7.96 -1.05 5.17
N ASN A 95 -6.63 -1.00 5.30
CA ASN A 95 -5.76 -2.12 4.95
C ASN A 95 -6.11 -3.39 5.75
N ASP A 96 -6.33 -3.27 7.05
CA ASP A 96 -6.62 -4.41 7.91
C ASP A 96 -7.96 -5.04 7.52
N LYS A 97 -8.96 -4.22 7.15
CA LYS A 97 -10.23 -4.72 6.62
C LYS A 97 -10.04 -5.47 5.28
N VAL A 98 -9.32 -4.90 4.32
CA VAL A 98 -9.02 -5.55 3.03
C VAL A 98 -8.34 -6.89 3.26
N MET A 99 -7.31 -6.90 4.09
CA MET A 99 -6.53 -8.10 4.35
C MET A 99 -7.31 -9.16 5.14
N ALA A 100 -8.22 -8.76 6.02
CA ALA A 100 -9.10 -9.69 6.73
C ALA A 100 -10.02 -10.43 5.75
N ILE A 101 -10.67 -9.71 4.83
CA ILE A 101 -11.54 -10.29 3.80
C ILE A 101 -10.75 -11.26 2.92
N TRP A 102 -9.58 -10.82 2.42
CA TRP A 102 -8.74 -11.66 1.57
C TRP A 102 -8.25 -12.93 2.28
N ASN A 103 -7.74 -12.79 3.50
CA ASN A 103 -7.20 -13.93 4.23
C ASN A 103 -8.30 -14.96 4.54
N GLN A 104 -9.49 -14.49 4.93
CA GLN A 104 -10.63 -15.39 5.19
C GLN A 104 -11.09 -16.09 3.91
N TYR A 105 -11.13 -15.40 2.78
CA TYR A 105 -11.44 -16.01 1.49
C TYR A 105 -10.43 -17.11 1.13
N THR A 106 -9.13 -16.78 1.24
CA THR A 106 -8.07 -17.74 0.92
C THR A 106 -8.10 -18.96 1.83
N GLU A 107 -8.36 -18.76 3.13
CA GLU A 107 -8.49 -19.86 4.10
C GLU A 107 -9.65 -20.79 3.74
N LEU A 108 -10.80 -20.24 3.36
CA LEU A 108 -12.01 -20.99 3.09
C LEU A 108 -12.04 -21.66 1.70
N PHE A 109 -11.42 -21.04 0.69
CA PHE A 109 -11.65 -21.44 -0.71
C PHE A 109 -10.38 -21.69 -1.53
N ASP A 110 -9.20 -21.24 -1.07
CA ASP A 110 -7.96 -21.28 -1.88
C ASP A 110 -6.76 -21.87 -1.10
N SER A 111 -6.97 -22.35 0.12
CA SER A 111 -5.91 -23.00 0.91
C SER A 111 -5.78 -24.49 0.53
N GLU A 112 -4.63 -25.08 0.85
CA GLU A 112 -4.42 -26.53 0.70
C GLU A 112 -5.44 -27.35 1.53
N GLU A 113 -5.87 -26.79 2.67
CA GLU A 113 -6.89 -27.40 3.53
C GLU A 113 -8.26 -27.35 2.88
N ALA A 114 -8.66 -26.21 2.32
CA ALA A 114 -9.91 -26.05 1.58
C ALA A 114 -9.99 -27.00 0.37
N VAL A 115 -8.90 -27.14 -0.39
CA VAL A 115 -8.82 -28.09 -1.51
C VAL A 115 -8.95 -29.54 -1.02
N ARG A 116 -8.33 -29.88 0.10
CA ARG A 116 -8.45 -31.23 0.69
C ARG A 116 -9.86 -31.51 1.19
N ASP A 117 -10.49 -30.53 1.83
CA ASP A 117 -11.88 -30.66 2.30
C ASP A 117 -12.86 -30.82 1.14
N LEU A 118 -12.66 -30.10 0.04
CA LEU A 118 -13.43 -30.30 -1.18
C LEU A 118 -13.26 -31.73 -1.73
N GLN A 119 -12.04 -32.26 -1.77
CA GLN A 119 -11.79 -33.64 -2.21
C GLN A 119 -12.47 -34.67 -1.31
N ASN A 120 -12.37 -34.52 0.01
CA ASN A 120 -13.04 -35.38 0.98
C ASN A 120 -14.57 -35.32 0.82
N ARG A 121 -15.13 -34.12 0.59
CA ARG A 121 -16.56 -33.91 0.34
C ARG A 121 -16.99 -34.58 -0.96
N GLN A 122 -16.20 -34.50 -2.03
CA GLN A 122 -16.48 -35.19 -3.30
C GLN A 122 -16.52 -36.72 -3.15
N GLU A 123 -15.57 -37.30 -2.41
CA GLU A 123 -15.53 -38.73 -2.15
C GLU A 123 -16.75 -39.16 -1.34
N TYR A 124 -17.07 -38.47 -0.26
CA TYR A 124 -18.21 -38.76 0.62
C TYR A 124 -19.55 -38.66 -0.13
N GLU A 125 -19.79 -37.60 -0.87
CA GLU A 125 -21.03 -37.37 -1.60
C GLU A 125 -21.21 -38.39 -2.73
N LYS A 126 -20.13 -38.83 -3.37
CA LYS A 126 -20.14 -39.86 -4.38
C LYS A 126 -20.51 -41.22 -3.79
N GLU A 127 -19.98 -41.59 -2.62
CA GLU A 127 -20.22 -42.88 -1.98
C GLU A 127 -21.63 -42.99 -1.41
N ILE A 128 -22.15 -41.92 -0.78
CA ILE A 128 -23.43 -41.96 -0.04
C ILE A 128 -24.61 -41.53 -0.91
N ASN A 129 -24.45 -40.44 -1.66
CA ASN A 129 -25.57 -39.83 -2.39
C ASN A 129 -25.51 -40.08 -3.89
N GLY A 130 -24.42 -40.66 -4.40
CA GLY A 130 -24.20 -40.84 -5.83
C GLY A 130 -24.01 -39.54 -6.60
N THR A 131 -23.68 -38.44 -5.88
CA THR A 131 -23.46 -37.11 -6.45
C THR A 131 -22.18 -37.12 -7.29
N SER A 132 -22.20 -36.45 -8.45
CA SER A 132 -20.99 -36.32 -9.27
C SER A 132 -20.00 -35.36 -8.64
N SER A 133 -18.70 -35.61 -8.84
CA SER A 133 -17.64 -34.66 -8.40
C SER A 133 -17.82 -33.26 -8.98
N GLU A 134 -18.34 -33.14 -10.21
CA GLU A 134 -18.64 -31.87 -10.87
C GLU A 134 -19.74 -31.08 -10.14
N GLN A 135 -20.76 -31.76 -9.61
CA GLN A 135 -21.83 -31.13 -8.86
C GLN A 135 -21.31 -30.59 -7.52
N THR A 136 -20.49 -31.37 -6.80
CA THR A 136 -19.90 -30.93 -5.53
C THR A 136 -18.96 -29.74 -5.74
N GLU A 137 -18.19 -29.74 -6.82
CA GLU A 137 -17.33 -28.62 -7.21
C GLU A 137 -18.15 -27.37 -7.57
N TRP A 138 -19.25 -27.55 -8.27
CA TRP A 138 -20.16 -26.44 -8.60
C TRP A 138 -20.78 -25.82 -7.34
N GLU A 139 -21.21 -26.64 -6.36
CA GLU A 139 -21.74 -26.16 -5.09
C GLU A 139 -20.69 -25.39 -4.30
N PHE A 140 -19.45 -25.88 -4.23
CA PHE A 140 -18.33 -25.19 -3.60
C PHE A 140 -18.03 -23.83 -4.27
N GLN A 141 -18.09 -23.77 -5.60
CA GLN A 141 -17.93 -22.53 -6.34
C GLN A 141 -19.07 -21.55 -6.04
N GLN A 142 -20.31 -22.01 -5.91
CA GLN A 142 -21.45 -21.17 -5.50
C GLN A 142 -21.28 -20.62 -4.08
N GLU A 143 -20.72 -21.40 -3.16
CA GLU A 143 -20.39 -20.94 -1.81
C GLU A 143 -19.32 -19.84 -1.85
N ALA A 144 -18.29 -19.98 -2.68
CA ALA A 144 -17.25 -18.97 -2.88
C ALA A 144 -17.80 -17.67 -3.51
N ASP A 145 -18.62 -17.79 -4.56
CA ASP A 145 -19.25 -16.66 -5.23
C ASP A 145 -20.17 -15.89 -4.26
N HIS A 146 -20.98 -16.61 -3.48
CA HIS A 146 -21.85 -16.01 -2.47
C HIS A 146 -21.02 -15.29 -1.37
N TYR A 147 -19.92 -15.91 -0.91
CA TYR A 147 -19.01 -15.26 0.02
C TYR A 147 -18.47 -13.93 -0.54
N MET A 148 -18.05 -13.96 -1.80
CA MET A 148 -17.53 -12.75 -2.48
C MET A 148 -18.61 -11.66 -2.59
N GLU A 149 -19.87 -12.01 -2.86
CA GLU A 149 -20.98 -11.05 -2.94
C GLU A 149 -21.26 -10.36 -1.59
N VAL A 150 -21.21 -11.11 -0.51
CA VAL A 150 -21.55 -10.60 0.83
C VAL A 150 -20.38 -9.81 1.46
N ASN A 151 -19.15 -10.19 1.17
CA ASN A 151 -17.96 -9.65 1.85
C ASN A 151 -17.17 -8.65 1.00
N VAL A 152 -17.79 -7.92 0.10
CA VAL A 152 -17.14 -6.84 -0.65
C VAL A 152 -17.02 -5.56 0.17
N ILE A 153 -16.05 -4.74 -0.18
CA ILE A 153 -15.98 -3.36 0.30
C ILE A 153 -16.94 -2.53 -0.56
N SER A 154 -17.92 -1.93 0.08
CA SER A 154 -18.92 -1.15 -0.65
C SER A 154 -18.30 0.08 -1.33
N LYS A 155 -18.94 0.51 -2.43
CA LYS A 155 -18.54 1.73 -3.14
C LYS A 155 -18.51 2.95 -2.21
N ASP A 156 -19.49 3.06 -1.31
CA ASP A 156 -19.61 4.19 -0.38
C ASP A 156 -18.46 4.19 0.65
N GLU A 157 -18.03 3.02 1.11
CA GLU A 157 -16.86 2.90 1.98
C GLU A 157 -15.58 3.33 1.28
N VAL A 158 -15.39 2.92 0.02
CA VAL A 158 -14.22 3.34 -0.78
C VAL A 158 -14.23 4.85 -1.00
N ILE A 159 -15.39 5.44 -1.31
CA ILE A 159 -15.54 6.90 -1.47
C ILE A 159 -15.25 7.63 -0.16
N ALA A 160 -15.78 7.15 0.96
CA ALA A 160 -15.54 7.74 2.29
C ALA A 160 -14.05 7.71 2.65
N PHE A 161 -13.39 6.58 2.40
CA PHE A 161 -11.96 6.42 2.59
C PHE A 161 -11.16 7.40 1.71
N LEU A 162 -11.44 7.48 0.40
CA LEU A 162 -10.78 8.38 -0.53
C LEU A 162 -10.96 9.85 -0.16
N ASN A 163 -12.14 10.25 0.30
CA ASN A 163 -12.41 11.61 0.76
C ASN A 163 -11.60 11.95 2.02
N CYS A 164 -11.58 11.06 3.00
CA CYS A 164 -10.80 11.23 4.22
C CYS A 164 -9.31 11.37 3.91
N LEU A 165 -8.78 10.45 3.09
CA LEU A 165 -7.38 10.43 2.65
C LEU A 165 -7.02 11.69 1.85
N SER A 166 -7.87 12.11 0.90
CA SER A 166 -7.64 13.31 0.08
C SER A 166 -7.55 14.57 0.93
N ASN A 167 -8.43 14.73 1.93
CA ASN A 167 -8.41 15.88 2.82
C ASN A 167 -7.12 15.92 3.65
N GLN A 168 -6.68 14.78 4.15
CA GLN A 168 -5.44 14.67 4.92
C GLN A 168 -4.20 14.98 4.06
N ILE A 169 -4.12 14.40 2.86
CA ILE A 169 -3.02 14.65 1.92
C ILE A 169 -2.95 16.14 1.51
N ARG A 170 -4.11 16.76 1.24
CA ARG A 170 -4.16 18.20 0.93
C ARG A 170 -3.68 19.07 2.09
N SER A 171 -3.97 18.68 3.33
CA SER A 171 -3.47 19.35 4.52
C SER A 171 -1.95 19.21 4.62
N GLU A 172 -1.43 18.03 4.41
CA GLU A 172 0.02 17.74 4.46
C GLU A 172 0.80 18.53 3.40
N LEU A 173 0.32 18.52 2.15
CA LEU A 173 1.00 19.22 1.03
C LEU A 173 0.94 20.75 1.12
N LYS A 174 0.07 21.33 1.95
CA LYS A 174 0.04 22.79 2.19
C LYS A 174 1.03 23.23 3.27
N THR A 175 1.49 22.32 4.10
CA THR A 175 2.36 22.60 5.25
C THR A 175 3.84 22.30 4.96
N GLU A 176 4.18 21.63 3.88
CA GLU A 176 5.55 21.38 3.38
C GLU A 176 6.03 22.45 2.40
#